data_4814edfbe368a897009e451952ada7d6
#
_entry.id   4814edfbe368a897009e451952ada7d6
#
_cell.length_a   1.000
_cell.length_b   1.000
_cell.length_c   1.000
_cell.angle_alpha   90.00
_cell.angle_beta   90.00
_cell.angle_gamma   90.00
#
_symmetry.space_group_name_H-M   'P 1'
#
loop_
_entity.id
_entity.type
_entity.pdbx_description
1 polymer ?
#
loop_
_entity_poly.entity_id
_entity_poly.type
_entity_poly.pdbx_seq_one_letter_code
_entity_poly.pdbx_strand_id
1 'polypeptide(L)'
;MSARPAGSLIVSAPGSRLEAERAKDIWDMSQFGHTGRLHFTAINQPWLRAAAKEWAIEDLLHHRGATVTSTMQAHVAALAELSASLHSHRSDHGLIVGELGRSDIDAFLQRLAFRQHQNKISALSRSMICRKAHHTLRQMRLFGLARSGRPLSGLPADFELRPQDVPRRPDALPPHRALPEEILGQLCDALPLLRTRTNRVLATAVELLIETGRRPSEILQLSWDCLARDHDDEFVLVYDDIKNNRAGRRLPITQGTATLIAGQQQSTRERYPQVPTSELLLLPSAQQNPIGCRAMSRKHLGRAHREWLHSVAQLRRADRSAYDPDTITLYSYRHSYAQRHADAGVPLDVLAELMGHELLSSTQAYYHVTEKRRRAAVDRLADHQFDRHGNEVWRETQALLDHEHARHALGQVSVPYGTCREPSNVQAGGSACPFRFRCVGCDHFRTDASHLPELKAYLQDLLRDRERTLATTDLDDWAKEAALPSHEEIRRVKELIHRVEESLDQLTPAEQSDITAAISAVRRSRRPTDLGMPIIGRPINPGPSMEDS
;
A
#
# COMPACT_ATOMS: atom_id res chain seq x y z
N MET A 1 20.13 -68.42 6.31
CA MET A 1 19.74 -67.83 7.59
C MET A 1 20.90 -66.97 8.08
N SER A 2 20.80 -65.66 7.96
CA SER A 2 21.74 -64.75 8.59
C SER A 2 20.93 -63.52 9.06
N ALA A 3 20.81 -63.38 10.36
CA ALA A 3 20.06 -62.33 11.03
C ALA A 3 20.82 -61.00 10.93
N ARG A 4 20.17 -59.96 10.42
CA ARG A 4 20.61 -58.57 10.52
C ARG A 4 20.34 -58.08 11.96
N PRO A 5 21.28 -57.37 12.60
CA PRO A 5 21.01 -56.79 13.90
C PRO A 5 20.02 -55.63 13.77
N ALA A 6 19.01 -55.62 14.61
CA ALA A 6 18.06 -54.54 14.82
C ALA A 6 18.82 -53.33 15.34
N GLY A 7 18.93 -52.28 14.49
CA GLY A 7 19.39 -50.97 14.93
C GLY A 7 18.40 -50.38 15.94
N SER A 8 18.85 -50.23 17.18
CA SER A 8 18.14 -49.56 18.26
C SER A 8 17.88 -48.10 17.86
N LEU A 9 16.65 -47.80 17.44
CA LEU A 9 16.13 -46.45 17.34
C LEU A 9 16.00 -45.93 18.78
N ILE A 10 17.00 -45.19 19.28
CA ILE A 10 16.89 -44.36 20.47
C ILE A 10 15.85 -43.29 20.13
N VAL A 11 14.62 -43.52 20.50
CA VAL A 11 13.56 -42.50 20.52
C VAL A 11 13.90 -41.55 21.66
N SER A 12 14.67 -40.48 21.34
CA SER A 12 14.89 -39.39 22.30
C SER A 12 13.55 -38.79 22.65
N ALA A 13 13.28 -38.55 23.94
CA ALA A 13 12.07 -37.91 24.41
C ALA A 13 11.89 -36.54 23.70
N PRO A 14 10.66 -36.12 23.40
CA PRO A 14 10.41 -34.87 22.64
C PRO A 14 11.11 -33.62 23.19
N GLY A 15 11.29 -33.54 24.54
CA GLY A 15 12.00 -32.43 25.18
C GLY A 15 13.50 -32.36 24.86
N SER A 16 14.18 -33.51 24.78
CA SER A 16 15.63 -33.54 24.52
C SER A 16 16.03 -33.10 23.10
N ARG A 17 15.15 -33.36 22.11
CA ARG A 17 15.38 -32.90 20.73
C ARG A 17 15.23 -31.40 20.58
N LEU A 18 14.25 -30.82 21.26
CA LEU A 18 13.99 -29.37 21.23
C LEU A 18 15.11 -28.58 21.89
N GLU A 19 15.62 -29.10 23.06
CA GLU A 19 16.76 -28.49 23.76
C GLU A 19 18.05 -28.58 22.95
N ALA A 20 18.30 -29.69 22.27
CA ALA A 20 19.43 -29.85 21.36
C ALA A 20 19.36 -28.89 20.17
N GLU A 21 18.15 -28.61 19.64
CA GLU A 21 17.95 -27.65 18.58
C GLU A 21 18.19 -26.21 19.05
N ARG A 22 17.71 -25.85 20.25
CA ARG A 22 17.92 -24.52 20.86
C ARG A 22 19.38 -24.18 21.09
N ALA A 23 20.22 -25.17 21.33
CA ALA A 23 21.66 -24.98 21.53
C ALA A 23 22.39 -24.55 20.23
N LYS A 24 21.87 -24.92 19.06
CA LYS A 24 22.50 -24.60 17.76
C LYS A 24 22.41 -23.11 17.42
N ASP A 25 23.31 -22.63 16.55
CA ASP A 25 23.25 -21.28 15.99
C ASP A 25 22.40 -21.18 14.71
N ILE A 26 22.01 -22.33 14.15
CA ILE A 26 21.07 -22.45 13.03
C ILE A 26 19.99 -23.43 13.46
N TRP A 27 18.76 -22.94 13.60
CA TRP A 27 17.63 -23.76 13.98
C TRP A 27 16.90 -24.29 12.76
N ASP A 28 16.55 -25.58 12.78
CA ASP A 28 15.57 -26.15 11.89
C ASP A 28 14.17 -25.85 12.46
N MET A 29 13.47 -24.93 11.82
CA MET A 29 12.17 -24.46 12.28
C MET A 29 11.07 -25.53 12.24
N SER A 30 11.31 -26.66 11.57
CA SER A 30 10.39 -27.81 11.60
C SER A 30 10.23 -28.40 13.00
N GLN A 31 11.26 -28.31 13.84
CA GLN A 31 11.22 -28.73 15.24
C GLN A 31 10.32 -27.85 16.11
N PHE A 32 9.96 -26.66 15.62
CA PHE A 32 9.08 -25.68 16.27
C PHE A 32 7.71 -25.56 15.58
N GLY A 33 7.39 -26.48 14.65
CA GLY A 33 6.12 -26.47 13.91
C GLY A 33 6.04 -25.46 12.77
N HIS A 34 7.18 -24.95 12.31
CA HIS A 34 7.28 -23.99 11.20
C HIS A 34 8.20 -24.51 10.09
N THR A 35 8.25 -23.84 8.95
CA THR A 35 9.12 -24.22 7.84
C THR A 35 10.36 -23.33 7.75
N GLY A 36 11.46 -23.88 7.22
CA GLY A 36 12.69 -23.13 6.94
C GLY A 36 13.72 -23.20 8.08
N ARG A 37 14.67 -22.26 8.06
CA ARG A 37 15.77 -22.19 9.04
C ARG A 37 15.89 -20.79 9.59
N LEU A 38 16.24 -20.68 10.88
CA LEU A 38 16.51 -19.41 11.57
C LEU A 38 18.01 -19.35 11.91
N HIS A 39 18.70 -18.30 11.47
CA HIS A 39 20.15 -18.18 11.56
C HIS A 39 20.57 -17.08 12.54
N PHE A 40 21.30 -17.44 13.59
CA PHE A 40 21.88 -16.52 14.59
C PHE A 40 23.38 -16.26 14.39
N THR A 41 24.00 -16.93 13.43
CA THR A 41 25.47 -16.91 13.19
C THR A 41 26.06 -15.54 12.93
N ALA A 42 25.25 -14.59 12.42
CA ALA A 42 25.70 -13.22 12.13
C ALA A 42 25.76 -12.30 13.37
N ILE A 43 25.36 -12.80 14.55
CA ILE A 43 25.48 -12.05 15.81
C ILE A 43 26.80 -12.45 16.46
N ASN A 44 27.76 -11.52 16.55
CA ASN A 44 29.10 -11.79 17.02
C ASN A 44 29.19 -11.97 18.54
N GLN A 45 28.48 -11.12 19.33
CA GLN A 45 28.52 -11.15 20.79
C GLN A 45 27.75 -12.35 21.34
N PRO A 46 28.38 -13.22 22.18
CA PRO A 46 27.73 -14.39 22.75
C PRO A 46 26.48 -14.05 23.57
N TRP A 47 26.53 -12.96 24.36
CA TRP A 47 25.42 -12.50 25.18
C TRP A 47 24.21 -12.08 24.34
N LEU A 48 24.43 -11.34 23.23
CA LEU A 48 23.35 -10.89 22.35
C LEU A 48 22.75 -12.05 21.54
N ARG A 49 23.60 -13.01 21.13
CA ARG A 49 23.15 -14.24 20.46
C ARG A 49 22.30 -15.10 21.38
N ALA A 50 22.73 -15.27 22.63
CA ALA A 50 21.94 -15.99 23.64
C ALA A 50 20.61 -15.29 23.90
N ALA A 51 20.61 -13.96 24.08
CA ALA A 51 19.40 -13.18 24.24
C ALA A 51 18.46 -13.28 23.03
N ALA A 52 19.02 -13.28 21.80
CA ALA A 52 18.23 -13.43 20.57
C ALA A 52 17.55 -14.80 20.49
N LYS A 53 18.24 -15.87 20.92
CA LYS A 53 17.67 -17.22 20.97
C LYS A 53 16.54 -17.33 22.00
N GLU A 54 16.74 -16.80 23.22
CA GLU A 54 15.70 -16.80 24.24
C GLU A 54 14.49 -15.95 23.84
N TRP A 55 14.73 -14.74 23.30
CA TRP A 55 13.67 -13.94 22.72
C TRP A 55 12.88 -14.69 21.65
N ALA A 56 13.58 -15.40 20.75
CA ALA A 56 12.93 -16.12 19.66
C ALA A 56 12.01 -17.24 20.18
N ILE A 57 12.37 -17.91 21.27
CA ILE A 57 11.54 -18.95 21.89
C ILE A 57 10.24 -18.35 22.44
N GLU A 58 10.34 -17.25 23.20
CA GLU A 58 9.18 -16.58 23.79
C GLU A 58 8.27 -15.98 22.71
N ASP A 59 8.86 -15.34 21.69
CA ASP A 59 8.12 -14.68 20.62
C ASP A 59 7.41 -15.69 19.69
N LEU A 60 7.98 -16.90 19.49
CA LEU A 60 7.36 -17.98 18.72
C LEU A 60 5.98 -18.39 19.24
N LEU A 61 5.74 -18.28 20.54
CA LEU A 61 4.45 -18.63 21.15
C LEU A 61 3.31 -17.73 20.67
N HIS A 62 3.65 -16.53 20.21
CA HIS A 62 2.70 -15.49 19.79
C HIS A 62 2.48 -15.43 18.29
N HIS A 63 3.24 -16.19 17.50
CA HIS A 63 3.18 -16.17 16.04
C HIS A 63 2.60 -17.44 15.43
N ARG A 64 1.76 -17.27 14.41
CA ARG A 64 1.17 -18.37 13.64
C ARG A 64 1.27 -18.07 12.13
N GLY A 65 1.33 -19.12 11.33
CA GLY A 65 1.29 -19.03 9.86
C GLY A 65 2.64 -19.22 9.17
N ALA A 66 2.62 -19.26 7.85
CA ALA A 66 3.75 -19.64 7.00
C ALA A 66 4.91 -18.63 6.97
N THR A 67 4.72 -17.39 7.45
CA THR A 67 5.72 -16.32 7.37
C THR A 67 6.51 -16.13 8.67
N VAL A 68 6.26 -16.93 9.70
CA VAL A 68 6.88 -16.80 11.04
C VAL A 68 8.40 -16.79 10.95
N THR A 69 9.00 -17.81 10.32
CA THR A 69 10.45 -17.90 10.18
C THR A 69 11.07 -16.68 9.48
N SER A 70 10.47 -16.19 8.42
CA SER A 70 10.97 -15.01 7.71
C SER A 70 10.82 -13.73 8.52
N THR A 71 9.76 -13.60 9.31
CA THR A 71 9.53 -12.47 10.22
C THR A 71 10.59 -12.47 11.31
N MET A 72 10.82 -13.60 11.98
CA MET A 72 11.84 -13.75 13.01
C MET A 72 13.24 -13.53 12.46
N GLN A 73 13.56 -14.09 11.28
CA GLN A 73 14.85 -13.88 10.63
C GLN A 73 15.11 -12.39 10.38
N ALA A 74 14.08 -11.60 10.05
CA ALA A 74 14.24 -10.17 9.86
C ALA A 74 14.51 -9.40 11.18
N HIS A 75 14.04 -9.90 12.33
CA HIS A 75 14.37 -9.37 13.65
C HIS A 75 15.81 -9.75 14.04
N VAL A 76 16.18 -11.01 13.85
CA VAL A 76 17.56 -11.48 14.07
C VAL A 76 18.56 -10.74 13.18
N ALA A 77 18.20 -10.46 11.92
CA ALA A 77 19.05 -9.68 11.01
C ALA A 77 19.23 -8.23 11.49
N ALA A 78 18.23 -7.61 12.09
CA ALA A 78 18.35 -6.28 12.68
C ALA A 78 19.29 -6.28 13.91
N LEU A 79 19.25 -7.32 14.74
CA LEU A 79 20.22 -7.52 15.83
C LEU A 79 21.63 -7.78 15.29
N ALA A 80 21.76 -8.50 14.19
CA ALA A 80 23.07 -8.72 13.54
C ALA A 80 23.68 -7.42 13.02
N GLU A 81 22.88 -6.47 12.54
CA GLU A 81 23.36 -5.13 12.16
C GLU A 81 23.83 -4.32 13.38
N LEU A 82 23.13 -4.42 14.53
CA LEU A 82 23.58 -3.84 15.79
C LEU A 82 24.87 -4.50 16.26
N SER A 83 24.93 -5.82 16.27
CA SER A 83 26.12 -6.62 16.57
C SER A 83 27.33 -6.21 15.73
N ALA A 84 27.15 -6.06 14.43
CA ALA A 84 28.20 -5.61 13.52
C ALA A 84 28.66 -4.17 13.83
N SER A 85 27.77 -3.30 14.30
CA SER A 85 28.14 -1.96 14.76
C SER A 85 29.02 -2.03 16.00
N LEU A 86 28.59 -2.75 17.05
CA LEU A 86 29.36 -2.94 18.27
C LEU A 86 30.76 -3.52 17.99
N HIS A 87 30.81 -4.54 17.14
CA HIS A 87 32.08 -5.18 16.77
C HIS A 87 33.05 -4.22 16.06
N SER A 88 32.54 -3.28 15.28
CA SER A 88 33.38 -2.42 14.44
C SER A 88 33.89 -1.15 15.12
N HIS A 89 33.15 -0.59 16.11
CA HIS A 89 33.52 0.71 16.71
C HIS A 89 34.09 0.60 18.12
N ARG A 90 33.91 -0.53 18.80
CA ARG A 90 34.42 -0.75 20.15
C ARG A 90 35.69 -1.58 20.15
N SER A 91 36.63 -1.26 21.04
CA SER A 91 37.88 -2.03 21.23
C SER A 91 37.64 -3.42 21.83
N ASP A 92 36.62 -3.55 22.71
CA ASP A 92 36.14 -4.81 23.28
C ASP A 92 35.22 -5.59 22.34
N HIS A 93 34.96 -5.09 21.14
CA HIS A 93 33.99 -5.64 20.19
C HIS A 93 32.56 -5.81 20.73
N GLY A 94 32.20 -5.07 21.79
CA GLY A 94 30.92 -5.15 22.46
C GLY A 94 30.73 -6.42 23.32
N LEU A 95 31.81 -6.99 23.81
CA LEU A 95 31.79 -8.21 24.64
C LEU A 95 31.43 -7.91 26.10
N ILE A 96 31.77 -6.72 26.60
CA ILE A 96 31.55 -6.33 28.01
C ILE A 96 30.20 -5.63 28.14
N VAL A 97 29.18 -6.38 28.58
CA VAL A 97 27.76 -5.92 28.62
C VAL A 97 27.59 -4.66 29.47
N GLY A 98 28.26 -4.56 30.63
CA GLY A 98 28.12 -3.44 31.54
C GLY A 98 28.75 -2.13 31.10
N GLU A 99 29.59 -2.15 30.05
CA GLU A 99 30.22 -0.94 29.48
C GLU A 99 29.46 -0.37 28.27
N LEU A 100 28.39 -1.03 27.87
CA LEU A 100 27.55 -0.55 26.77
C LEU A 100 26.69 0.62 27.24
N GLY A 101 26.31 1.49 26.32
CA GLY A 101 25.49 2.65 26.65
C GLY A 101 24.86 3.32 25.44
N ARG A 102 24.32 4.48 25.67
CA ARG A 102 23.65 5.27 24.63
C ARG A 102 24.56 5.59 23.45
N SER A 103 25.84 5.84 23.70
CA SER A 103 26.83 6.12 22.64
C SER A 103 26.93 4.98 21.62
N ASP A 104 26.76 3.74 22.05
CA ASP A 104 26.80 2.57 21.16
C ASP A 104 25.57 2.52 20.23
N ILE A 105 24.42 2.91 20.76
CA ILE A 105 23.19 3.05 19.97
C ILE A 105 23.33 4.20 18.96
N ASP A 106 23.90 5.33 19.37
CA ASP A 106 24.15 6.46 18.48
C ASP A 106 25.11 6.09 17.34
N ALA A 107 26.18 5.36 17.64
CA ALA A 107 27.09 4.82 16.63
C ALA A 107 26.40 3.87 15.64
N PHE A 108 25.51 3.00 16.12
CA PHE A 108 24.70 2.14 15.27
C PHE A 108 23.79 2.94 14.33
N LEU A 109 23.11 3.98 14.83
CA LEU A 109 22.25 4.85 14.04
C LEU A 109 23.02 5.64 12.98
N GLN A 110 24.19 6.16 13.35
CA GLN A 110 25.10 6.86 12.43
C GLN A 110 25.63 5.94 11.34
N ARG A 111 26.02 4.71 11.69
CA ARG A 111 26.45 3.71 10.72
C ARG A 111 25.37 3.40 9.68
N LEU A 112 24.13 3.23 10.11
CA LEU A 112 23.01 2.99 9.20
C LEU A 112 22.71 4.23 8.32
N ALA A 113 22.81 5.45 8.87
CA ALA A 113 22.67 6.69 8.13
C ALA A 113 23.75 6.83 7.05
N PHE A 114 25.00 6.54 7.40
CA PHE A 114 26.13 6.54 6.46
C PHE A 114 25.93 5.53 5.32
N ARG A 115 25.51 4.30 5.64
CA ARG A 115 25.22 3.27 4.62
C ARG A 115 24.08 3.68 3.69
N GLN A 116 23.08 4.40 4.21
CA GLN A 116 22.01 4.97 3.38
C GLN A 116 22.56 6.05 2.45
N HIS A 117 23.39 6.96 2.96
CA HIS A 117 24.00 8.01 2.15
C HIS A 117 24.87 7.44 1.02
N GLN A 118 25.55 6.32 1.27
CA GLN A 118 26.31 5.58 0.26
C GLN A 118 25.44 4.70 -0.66
N ASN A 119 24.12 4.79 -0.62
CA ASN A 119 23.18 3.95 -1.39
C ASN A 119 23.34 2.42 -1.17
N LYS A 120 24.01 1.99 -0.07
CA LYS A 120 24.15 0.57 0.28
C LYS A 120 22.88 -0.01 0.87
N ILE A 121 22.03 0.82 1.48
CA ILE A 121 20.70 0.47 1.96
C ILE A 121 19.72 1.59 1.62
N SER A 122 18.45 1.25 1.37
CA SER A 122 17.40 2.25 1.16
C SER A 122 16.93 2.89 2.47
N ALA A 123 16.32 4.08 2.39
CA ALA A 123 15.68 4.73 3.54
C ALA A 123 14.64 3.84 4.22
N LEU A 124 13.88 3.06 3.42
CA LEU A 124 12.92 2.08 3.94
C LEU A 124 13.63 0.96 4.71
N SER A 125 14.73 0.43 4.17
CA SER A 125 15.52 -0.62 4.84
C SER A 125 16.08 -0.11 6.17
N ARG A 126 16.64 1.11 6.19
CA ARG A 126 17.10 1.75 7.43
C ARG A 126 15.99 1.86 8.48
N SER A 127 14.84 2.41 8.09
CA SER A 127 13.68 2.52 9.01
C SER A 127 13.24 1.16 9.54
N MET A 128 13.23 0.12 8.69
CA MET A 128 12.85 -1.23 9.09
C MET A 128 13.86 -1.88 10.05
N ILE A 129 15.17 -1.71 9.81
CA ILE A 129 16.23 -2.23 10.70
C ILE A 129 16.09 -1.58 12.08
N CYS A 130 16.02 -0.23 12.15
CA CYS A 130 15.86 0.49 13.41
C CYS A 130 14.60 0.06 14.16
N ARG A 131 13.45 -0.05 13.48
CA ARG A 131 12.17 -0.46 14.07
C ARG A 131 12.22 -1.87 14.65
N LYS A 132 12.81 -2.81 13.92
CA LYS A 132 12.94 -4.19 14.38
C LYS A 132 13.91 -4.32 15.54
N ALA A 133 15.07 -3.65 15.48
CA ALA A 133 16.01 -3.62 16.59
C ALA A 133 15.38 -3.02 17.85
N HIS A 134 14.70 -1.87 17.75
CA HIS A 134 13.96 -1.24 18.84
C HIS A 134 12.93 -2.21 19.44
N HIS A 135 12.07 -2.80 18.59
CA HIS A 135 11.04 -3.73 19.05
C HIS A 135 11.65 -4.93 19.77
N THR A 136 12.67 -5.56 19.20
CA THR A 136 13.27 -6.78 19.76
C THR A 136 14.00 -6.51 21.07
N LEU A 137 14.79 -5.44 21.16
CA LEU A 137 15.47 -5.07 22.41
C LEU A 137 14.45 -4.74 23.53
N ARG A 138 13.37 -4.04 23.19
CA ARG A 138 12.30 -3.76 24.13
C ARG A 138 11.60 -5.03 24.61
N GLN A 139 11.27 -5.96 23.71
CA GLN A 139 10.69 -7.26 24.08
C GLN A 139 11.63 -8.08 24.95
N MET A 140 12.93 -8.14 24.63
CA MET A 140 13.92 -8.82 25.46
C MET A 140 13.89 -8.31 26.91
N ARG A 141 13.78 -6.99 27.11
CA ARG A 141 13.65 -6.41 28.46
C ARG A 141 12.32 -6.79 29.12
N LEU A 142 11.21 -6.76 28.38
CA LEU A 142 9.88 -7.16 28.87
C LEU A 142 9.84 -8.63 29.27
N PHE A 143 10.51 -9.51 28.54
CA PHE A 143 10.67 -10.92 28.86
C PHE A 143 11.65 -11.16 30.03
N GLY A 144 12.19 -10.10 30.60
CA GLY A 144 13.06 -10.18 31.79
C GLY A 144 14.47 -10.70 31.50
N LEU A 145 14.94 -10.64 30.27
CA LEU A 145 16.28 -11.12 29.89
C LEU A 145 17.41 -10.24 30.47
N ALA A 146 17.09 -9.06 31.00
CA ALA A 146 18.04 -8.19 31.72
C ALA A 146 18.15 -8.48 33.22
N ARG A 147 17.40 -9.46 33.78
CA ARG A 147 17.51 -9.86 35.17
C ARG A 147 18.84 -10.57 35.44
N SER A 148 19.26 -10.59 36.72
CA SER A 148 20.48 -11.29 37.13
C SER A 148 20.50 -12.75 36.66
N GLY A 149 21.63 -13.18 36.11
CA GLY A 149 21.81 -14.54 35.57
C GLY A 149 21.20 -14.79 34.19
N ARG A 150 20.59 -13.79 33.54
CA ARG A 150 20.04 -13.88 32.19
C ARG A 150 21.00 -13.25 31.18
N PRO A 151 20.88 -13.53 29.88
CA PRO A 151 21.85 -13.09 28.86
C PRO A 151 22.16 -11.60 28.79
N LEU A 152 21.20 -10.72 29.15
CA LEU A 152 21.37 -9.27 29.18
C LEU A 152 21.64 -8.74 30.62
N SER A 153 22.06 -9.60 31.53
CA SER A 153 22.39 -9.17 32.89
C SER A 153 23.51 -8.13 32.89
N GLY A 154 23.28 -7.01 33.60
CA GLY A 154 24.22 -5.88 33.65
C GLY A 154 24.13 -4.92 32.46
N LEU A 155 23.24 -5.14 31.50
CA LEU A 155 23.03 -4.20 30.39
C LEU A 155 22.47 -2.88 30.89
N PRO A 156 23.17 -1.75 30.71
CA PRO A 156 22.73 -0.43 31.15
C PRO A 156 21.35 -0.05 30.57
N ALA A 157 20.61 0.72 31.35
CA ALA A 157 19.24 1.13 30.96
C ALA A 157 19.22 2.03 29.71
N ASP A 158 20.27 2.84 29.55
CA ASP A 158 20.42 3.79 28.43
C ASP A 158 20.88 3.11 27.11
N PHE A 159 21.29 1.84 27.14
CA PHE A 159 21.46 1.04 25.92
C PHE A 159 20.10 0.68 25.33
N GLU A 160 19.41 1.67 24.81
CA GLU A 160 18.05 1.57 24.30
C GLU A 160 17.88 2.42 23.03
N LEU A 161 17.20 1.83 22.03
CA LEU A 161 16.62 2.59 20.92
C LEU A 161 15.29 3.21 21.39
N ARG A 162 15.17 4.51 21.28
CA ARG A 162 13.96 5.25 21.62
C ARG A 162 13.04 5.35 20.40
N PRO A 163 11.72 5.59 20.56
CA PRO A 163 10.81 5.78 19.42
C PRO A 163 11.27 6.87 18.42
N GLN A 164 11.87 7.96 18.93
CA GLN A 164 12.39 9.05 18.11
C GLN A 164 13.64 8.69 17.30
N ASP A 165 14.37 7.66 17.69
CA ASP A 165 15.55 7.17 16.95
C ASP A 165 15.16 6.38 15.70
N VAL A 166 13.90 5.92 15.64
CA VAL A 166 13.39 5.19 14.49
C VAL A 166 13.02 6.18 13.38
N PRO A 167 13.75 6.21 12.26
CA PRO A 167 13.42 7.11 11.17
C PRO A 167 11.98 6.92 10.72
N ARG A 168 11.29 8.03 10.43
CA ARG A 168 9.96 7.95 9.81
C ARG A 168 10.05 7.05 8.59
N ARG A 169 9.06 6.19 8.44
CA ARG A 169 8.94 5.43 7.20
C ARG A 169 8.81 6.46 6.07
N PRO A 170 9.65 6.38 5.01
CA PRO A 170 9.42 7.23 3.85
C PRO A 170 7.95 7.14 3.49
N ASP A 171 7.33 8.29 3.24
CA ASP A 171 5.95 8.34 2.79
C ASP A 171 5.77 7.33 1.69
N ALA A 172 4.60 6.71 1.67
CA ALA A 172 4.30 5.53 0.88
C ALA A 172 5.02 5.61 -0.46
N LEU A 173 5.80 4.56 -0.75
CA LEU A 173 6.47 4.38 -2.05
C LEU A 173 5.66 5.05 -3.15
N PRO A 174 6.31 5.72 -4.10
CA PRO A 174 5.63 6.50 -5.10
C PRO A 174 4.42 5.72 -5.62
N PRO A 175 3.27 6.37 -5.84
CA PRO A 175 2.02 5.72 -6.22
C PRO A 175 2.12 4.86 -7.50
N HIS A 176 3.28 4.81 -8.14
CA HIS A 176 3.52 4.23 -9.45
C HIS A 176 4.39 2.97 -9.42
N ARG A 177 3.99 1.97 -8.63
CA ARG A 177 4.53 0.60 -8.78
C ARG A 177 3.84 -0.18 -9.89
N ALA A 178 2.69 0.27 -10.35
CA ALA A 178 2.03 -0.23 -11.53
C ALA A 178 2.84 0.19 -12.76
N LEU A 179 2.99 -0.71 -13.70
CA LEU A 179 3.61 -0.41 -14.98
C LEU A 179 2.68 0.52 -15.79
N PRO A 180 3.21 1.49 -16.51
CA PRO A 180 2.45 2.20 -17.51
C PRO A 180 1.79 1.23 -18.49
N GLU A 181 0.60 1.56 -18.98
CA GLU A 181 -0.18 0.68 -19.86
C GLU A 181 0.59 0.31 -21.13
N GLU A 182 1.29 1.28 -21.73
CA GLU A 182 2.13 1.09 -22.90
C GLU A 182 3.34 0.18 -22.65
N ILE A 183 3.90 0.19 -21.44
CA ILE A 183 5.00 -0.74 -21.06
C ILE A 183 4.44 -2.15 -20.87
N LEU A 184 3.30 -2.28 -20.21
CA LEU A 184 2.66 -3.58 -20.04
C LEU A 184 2.27 -4.18 -21.40
N GLY A 185 1.74 -3.37 -22.33
CA GLY A 185 1.43 -3.79 -23.70
C GLY A 185 2.67 -4.35 -24.41
N GLN A 186 3.79 -3.60 -24.41
CA GLN A 186 5.05 -4.06 -25.01
C GLN A 186 5.58 -5.35 -24.38
N LEU A 187 5.39 -5.55 -23.08
CA LEU A 187 5.75 -6.81 -22.42
C LEU A 187 4.83 -7.97 -22.84
N CYS A 188 3.53 -7.73 -23.00
CA CYS A 188 2.60 -8.73 -23.51
C CYS A 188 2.96 -9.14 -24.95
N ASP A 189 3.30 -8.18 -25.81
CA ASP A 189 3.75 -8.44 -27.19
C ASP A 189 5.08 -9.23 -27.23
N ALA A 190 5.91 -9.11 -26.18
CA ALA A 190 7.17 -9.83 -26.06
C ALA A 190 7.06 -11.22 -25.39
N LEU A 191 5.88 -11.64 -24.91
CA LEU A 191 5.68 -12.97 -24.30
C LEU A 191 6.04 -14.15 -25.22
N PRO A 192 5.79 -14.11 -26.55
CA PRO A 192 6.26 -15.16 -27.45
C PRO A 192 7.79 -15.35 -27.40
N LEU A 193 8.56 -14.28 -27.25
CA LEU A 193 10.01 -14.36 -27.09
C LEU A 193 10.40 -15.08 -25.78
N LEU A 194 9.65 -14.89 -24.71
CA LEU A 194 9.86 -15.61 -23.46
C LEU A 194 9.62 -17.11 -23.64
N ARG A 195 8.56 -17.49 -24.38
CA ARG A 195 8.25 -18.91 -24.68
C ARG A 195 9.33 -19.59 -25.50
N THR A 196 9.97 -18.90 -26.43
CA THR A 196 11.04 -19.47 -27.28
C THR A 196 12.40 -19.53 -26.57
N ARG A 197 12.72 -18.58 -25.70
CA ARG A 197 14.00 -18.50 -24.97
C ARG A 197 14.05 -19.27 -23.67
N THR A 198 12.90 -19.55 -23.07
CA THR A 198 12.79 -20.27 -21.80
C THR A 198 11.92 -21.51 -21.97
N ASN A 199 11.71 -22.26 -20.91
CA ASN A 199 10.73 -23.33 -20.95
C ASN A 199 9.30 -22.76 -20.78
N ARG A 200 8.32 -23.51 -21.29
CA ARG A 200 6.90 -23.16 -21.22
C ARG A 200 6.42 -22.81 -19.81
N VAL A 201 6.93 -23.50 -18.79
CA VAL A 201 6.55 -23.29 -17.38
C VAL A 201 6.86 -21.87 -16.92
N LEU A 202 8.02 -21.32 -17.30
CA LEU A 202 8.42 -19.94 -16.96
C LEU A 202 7.53 -18.91 -17.66
N ALA A 203 7.24 -19.12 -18.94
CA ALA A 203 6.37 -18.23 -19.71
C ALA A 203 4.95 -18.22 -19.13
N THR A 204 4.38 -19.40 -18.88
CA THR A 204 3.06 -19.54 -18.25
C THR A 204 3.02 -18.88 -16.87
N ALA A 205 4.08 -18.99 -16.06
CA ALA A 205 4.14 -18.34 -14.77
C ALA A 205 4.05 -16.80 -14.89
N VAL A 206 4.77 -16.18 -15.84
CA VAL A 206 4.73 -14.73 -16.07
C VAL A 206 3.36 -14.30 -16.62
N GLU A 207 2.79 -15.03 -17.56
CA GLU A 207 1.47 -14.75 -18.10
C GLU A 207 0.39 -14.80 -17.01
N LEU A 208 0.41 -15.82 -16.15
CA LEU A 208 -0.52 -15.93 -15.02
C LEU A 208 -0.33 -14.78 -14.01
N LEU A 209 0.89 -14.26 -13.79
CA LEU A 209 1.12 -13.09 -12.96
C LEU A 209 0.47 -11.84 -13.55
N ILE A 210 0.52 -11.65 -14.87
CA ILE A 210 -0.07 -10.52 -15.59
C ILE A 210 -1.60 -10.61 -15.54
N GLU A 211 -2.16 -11.80 -15.86
CA GLU A 211 -3.60 -12.01 -16.01
C GLU A 211 -4.36 -12.04 -14.68
N THR A 212 -3.73 -12.57 -13.63
CA THR A 212 -4.44 -12.81 -12.36
C THR A 212 -4.03 -11.87 -11.23
N GLY A 213 -2.92 -11.15 -11.36
CA GLY A 213 -2.39 -10.30 -10.31
C GLY A 213 -2.02 -11.05 -9.02
N ARG A 214 -1.88 -12.38 -9.06
CA ARG A 214 -1.53 -13.17 -7.88
C ARG A 214 -0.08 -12.94 -7.45
N ARG A 215 0.22 -13.27 -6.18
CA ARG A 215 1.61 -13.19 -5.72
C ARG A 215 2.46 -14.26 -6.38
N PRO A 216 3.75 -14.00 -6.67
CA PRO A 216 4.61 -15.03 -7.28
C PRO A 216 4.64 -16.35 -6.52
N SER A 217 4.56 -16.32 -5.19
CA SER A 217 4.48 -17.54 -4.37
C SER A 217 3.18 -18.31 -4.56
N GLU A 218 2.06 -17.64 -4.78
CA GLU A 218 0.75 -18.25 -5.03
C GLU A 218 0.74 -18.94 -6.39
N ILE A 219 1.23 -18.26 -7.44
CA ILE A 219 1.34 -18.84 -8.79
C ILE A 219 2.26 -20.06 -8.82
N LEU A 220 3.41 -20.00 -8.15
CA LEU A 220 4.36 -21.12 -8.15
C LEU A 220 3.89 -22.35 -7.38
N GLN A 221 2.89 -22.19 -6.52
CA GLN A 221 2.34 -23.30 -5.71
C GLN A 221 0.95 -23.74 -6.15
N LEU A 222 0.50 -23.31 -7.34
CA LEU A 222 -0.76 -23.80 -7.89
C LEU A 222 -0.71 -25.33 -8.04
N SER A 223 -1.73 -26.00 -7.49
CA SER A 223 -1.94 -27.42 -7.74
C SER A 223 -2.29 -27.64 -9.22
N TRP A 224 -2.08 -28.85 -9.70
CA TRP A 224 -2.40 -29.19 -11.09
C TRP A 224 -3.90 -28.99 -11.39
N ASP A 225 -4.77 -29.28 -10.44
CA ASP A 225 -6.23 -29.19 -10.51
C ASP A 225 -6.79 -27.81 -10.11
N CYS A 226 -5.98 -26.75 -10.24
CA CYS A 226 -6.35 -25.39 -9.87
C CYS A 226 -7.42 -24.73 -10.76
N LEU A 227 -7.78 -25.32 -11.90
CA LEU A 227 -8.83 -24.84 -12.79
C LEU A 227 -10.16 -25.49 -12.40
N ALA A 228 -11.16 -24.68 -12.07
CA ALA A 228 -12.50 -25.13 -11.73
C ALA A 228 -13.56 -24.27 -12.42
N ARG A 229 -14.83 -24.62 -12.22
CA ARG A 229 -15.99 -23.80 -12.61
C ARG A 229 -16.76 -23.40 -11.37
N ASP A 230 -17.42 -22.27 -11.43
CA ASP A 230 -18.34 -21.82 -10.38
C ASP A 230 -19.77 -22.36 -10.64
N HIS A 231 -20.75 -21.81 -9.91
CA HIS A 231 -22.16 -22.22 -10.02
C HIS A 231 -22.84 -21.75 -11.32
N ASP A 232 -22.27 -20.74 -11.98
CA ASP A 232 -22.71 -20.21 -13.27
C ASP A 232 -21.97 -20.83 -14.46
N ASP A 233 -21.20 -21.90 -14.20
CA ASP A 233 -20.33 -22.60 -15.17
C ASP A 233 -19.18 -21.74 -15.72
N GLU A 234 -18.85 -20.64 -15.03
CA GLU A 234 -17.74 -19.76 -15.38
C GLU A 234 -16.42 -20.23 -14.78
N PHE A 235 -15.30 -19.93 -15.48
CA PHE A 235 -13.99 -20.39 -15.04
C PHE A 235 -13.48 -19.65 -13.83
N VAL A 236 -12.94 -20.39 -12.87
CA VAL A 236 -12.29 -19.88 -11.67
C VAL A 236 -10.93 -20.55 -11.43
N LEU A 237 -9.97 -19.74 -11.01
CA LEU A 237 -8.68 -20.21 -10.51
C LEU A 237 -8.80 -20.48 -9.01
N VAL A 238 -8.53 -21.72 -8.58
CA VAL A 238 -8.44 -22.10 -7.17
C VAL A 238 -6.98 -21.99 -6.73
N TYR A 239 -6.71 -21.24 -5.65
CA TYR A 239 -5.37 -21.02 -5.15
C TYR A 239 -5.34 -20.83 -3.63
N ASP A 240 -4.18 -20.99 -3.02
CA ASP A 240 -3.95 -20.75 -1.60
C ASP A 240 -3.31 -19.38 -1.38
N ASP A 241 -3.93 -18.54 -0.56
CA ASP A 241 -3.30 -17.31 -0.07
C ASP A 241 -2.36 -17.64 1.10
N ILE A 242 -1.14 -18.03 0.74
CA ILE A 242 -0.11 -18.51 1.68
C ILE A 242 0.22 -17.43 2.72
N LYS A 243 0.21 -16.17 2.33
CA LYS A 243 0.55 -15.06 3.23
C LYS A 243 -0.45 -14.93 4.38
N ASN A 244 -1.74 -15.13 4.10
CA ASN A 244 -2.83 -14.95 5.05
C ASN A 244 -3.37 -16.31 5.56
N ASN A 245 -2.70 -17.41 5.22
CA ASN A 245 -3.06 -18.78 5.61
C ASN A 245 -4.51 -19.14 5.28
N ARG A 246 -4.95 -18.81 4.05
CA ARG A 246 -6.29 -19.10 3.54
C ARG A 246 -6.18 -20.05 2.34
N ALA A 247 -6.68 -21.26 2.49
CA ALA A 247 -6.69 -22.26 1.43
C ALA A 247 -7.95 -22.15 0.56
N GLY A 248 -7.85 -22.65 -0.66
CA GLY A 248 -8.99 -22.84 -1.56
C GLY A 248 -9.69 -21.55 -2.00
N ARG A 249 -8.97 -20.44 -2.09
CA ARG A 249 -9.50 -19.17 -2.61
C ARG A 249 -9.86 -19.30 -4.09
N ARG A 250 -10.95 -18.69 -4.50
CA ARG A 250 -11.48 -18.75 -5.86
C ARG A 250 -11.37 -17.35 -6.49
N LEU A 251 -10.76 -17.28 -7.69
CA LEU A 251 -10.65 -16.06 -8.48
C LEU A 251 -11.33 -16.29 -9.82
N PRO A 252 -12.35 -15.51 -10.20
CA PRO A 252 -12.88 -15.52 -11.56
C PRO A 252 -11.79 -15.20 -12.58
N ILE A 253 -11.71 -15.96 -13.66
CA ILE A 253 -10.71 -15.80 -14.72
C ILE A 253 -11.35 -15.83 -16.10
N THR A 254 -10.67 -15.25 -17.07
CA THR A 254 -11.14 -15.24 -18.47
C THR A 254 -10.97 -16.62 -19.11
N GLN A 255 -11.72 -16.87 -20.20
CA GLN A 255 -11.56 -18.05 -21.05
C GLN A 255 -10.12 -18.19 -21.55
N GLY A 256 -9.43 -17.07 -21.88
CA GLY A 256 -8.03 -17.09 -22.34
C GLY A 256 -7.09 -17.62 -21.25
N THR A 257 -7.26 -17.14 -20.01
CA THR A 257 -6.49 -17.63 -18.85
C THR A 257 -6.78 -19.10 -18.57
N ALA A 258 -8.03 -19.53 -18.67
CA ALA A 258 -8.41 -20.95 -18.51
C ALA A 258 -7.75 -21.84 -19.57
N THR A 259 -7.72 -21.39 -20.83
CA THR A 259 -7.05 -22.10 -21.93
C THR A 259 -5.53 -22.21 -21.70
N LEU A 260 -4.90 -21.14 -21.20
CA LEU A 260 -3.49 -21.13 -20.82
C LEU A 260 -3.19 -22.18 -19.72
N ILE A 261 -4.02 -22.22 -18.68
CA ILE A 261 -3.91 -23.21 -17.59
C ILE A 261 -4.11 -24.62 -18.10
N ALA A 262 -5.16 -24.89 -18.88
CA ALA A 262 -5.44 -26.21 -19.45
C ALA A 262 -4.29 -26.73 -20.32
N GLY A 263 -3.72 -25.87 -21.16
CA GLY A 263 -2.55 -26.22 -21.95
C GLY A 263 -1.31 -26.53 -21.11
N GLN A 264 -1.14 -25.88 -19.96
CA GLN A 264 -0.07 -26.19 -19.02
C GLN A 264 -0.34 -27.48 -18.24
N GLN A 265 -1.59 -27.74 -17.85
CA GLN A 265 -2.02 -29.01 -17.23
C GLN A 265 -1.70 -30.19 -18.13
N GLN A 266 -2.03 -30.10 -19.41
CA GLN A 266 -1.71 -31.11 -20.39
C GLN A 266 -0.21 -31.36 -20.48
N SER A 267 0.60 -30.30 -20.64
CA SER A 267 2.07 -30.40 -20.72
C SER A 267 2.69 -31.02 -19.47
N THR A 268 2.16 -30.67 -18.29
CA THR A 268 2.61 -31.26 -17.03
C THR A 268 2.22 -32.73 -16.92
N ARG A 269 1.02 -33.09 -17.35
CA ARG A 269 0.53 -34.48 -17.38
C ARG A 269 1.34 -35.37 -18.32
N GLU A 270 1.68 -34.86 -19.50
CA GLU A 270 2.54 -35.57 -20.47
C GLU A 270 3.93 -35.88 -19.89
N ARG A 271 4.46 -34.93 -19.09
CA ARG A 271 5.77 -35.07 -18.44
C ARG A 271 5.73 -36.07 -17.26
N TYR A 272 4.61 -36.16 -16.54
CA TYR A 272 4.45 -36.97 -15.32
C TYR A 272 3.24 -37.91 -15.44
N PRO A 273 3.23 -38.86 -16.40
CA PRO A 273 2.04 -39.63 -16.73
C PRO A 273 1.57 -40.57 -15.62
N GLN A 274 2.48 -41.00 -14.74
CA GLN A 274 2.21 -41.99 -13.70
C GLN A 274 1.92 -41.36 -12.32
N VAL A 275 2.08 -40.04 -12.17
CA VAL A 275 1.88 -39.39 -10.88
C VAL A 275 0.40 -39.00 -10.73
N PRO A 276 -0.25 -39.24 -9.57
CA PRO A 276 -1.60 -38.74 -9.32
C PRO A 276 -1.70 -37.24 -9.49
N THR A 277 -2.76 -36.75 -10.12
CA THR A 277 -2.94 -35.30 -10.37
C THR A 277 -3.03 -34.47 -9.09
N SER A 278 -3.53 -35.09 -8.00
CA SER A 278 -3.59 -34.45 -6.66
C SER A 278 -2.22 -34.18 -6.02
N GLU A 279 -1.16 -34.83 -6.52
CA GLU A 279 0.21 -34.62 -6.05
C GLU A 279 1.02 -33.69 -6.96
N LEU A 280 0.50 -33.40 -8.17
CA LEU A 280 1.17 -32.56 -9.14
C LEU A 280 0.96 -31.07 -8.87
N LEU A 281 1.99 -30.29 -9.13
CA LEU A 281 1.86 -28.83 -9.27
C LEU A 281 1.62 -28.47 -10.75
N LEU A 282 0.93 -27.36 -10.98
CA LEU A 282 0.74 -26.81 -12.33
C LEU A 282 2.10 -26.44 -12.96
N LEU A 283 3.00 -25.83 -12.15
CA LEU A 283 4.28 -25.29 -12.57
C LEU A 283 5.45 -25.96 -11.84
N PRO A 284 5.68 -27.27 -12.08
CA PRO A 284 6.71 -28.01 -11.38
C PRO A 284 8.12 -27.54 -11.78
N SER A 285 9.07 -27.58 -10.83
CA SER A 285 10.49 -27.35 -11.11
C SER A 285 11.00 -28.34 -12.14
N ALA A 286 11.84 -27.87 -13.06
CA ALA A 286 12.47 -28.73 -14.06
C ALA A 286 13.61 -29.60 -13.47
N GLN A 287 14.21 -29.19 -12.33
CA GLN A 287 15.40 -29.82 -11.76
C GLN A 287 15.05 -30.66 -10.54
N GLN A 288 15.61 -31.86 -10.46
CA GLN A 288 15.50 -32.80 -9.32
C GLN A 288 14.05 -32.95 -8.81
N ASN A 289 13.12 -33.19 -9.73
CA ASN A 289 11.68 -33.26 -9.44
C ASN A 289 11.02 -34.43 -10.19
N PRO A 290 11.35 -35.69 -9.82
CA PRO A 290 10.90 -36.87 -10.57
C PRO A 290 9.38 -37.09 -10.51
N ILE A 291 8.69 -36.56 -9.51
CA ILE A 291 7.25 -36.72 -9.28
C ILE A 291 6.45 -35.42 -9.43
N GLY A 292 7.04 -34.34 -9.93
CA GLY A 292 6.30 -33.09 -10.23
C GLY A 292 5.71 -32.34 -9.04
N CYS A 293 6.00 -32.72 -7.79
CA CYS A 293 5.45 -32.12 -6.57
C CYS A 293 6.28 -30.93 -6.03
N ARG A 294 7.46 -30.67 -6.61
CA ARG A 294 8.34 -29.58 -6.15
C ARG A 294 8.11 -28.32 -6.99
N ALA A 295 7.74 -27.24 -6.33
CA ALA A 295 7.57 -25.95 -6.96
C ALA A 295 8.91 -25.35 -7.47
N MET A 296 8.84 -24.56 -8.53
CA MET A 296 9.94 -23.73 -8.99
C MET A 296 10.26 -22.67 -7.93
N SER A 297 11.55 -22.39 -7.69
CA SER A 297 11.90 -21.36 -6.74
C SER A 297 11.63 -19.94 -7.29
N ARG A 298 11.16 -19.04 -6.42
CA ARG A 298 10.96 -17.63 -6.78
C ARG A 298 12.25 -16.97 -7.28
N LYS A 299 13.41 -17.39 -6.75
CA LYS A 299 14.72 -16.87 -7.19
C LYS A 299 15.00 -17.25 -8.65
N HIS A 300 14.66 -18.49 -9.04
CA HIS A 300 14.82 -18.95 -10.43
C HIS A 300 13.89 -18.19 -11.38
N LEU A 301 12.60 -18.08 -11.03
CA LEU A 301 11.65 -17.28 -11.81
C LEU A 301 12.11 -15.82 -11.95
N GLY A 302 12.55 -15.19 -10.85
CA GLY A 302 13.01 -13.80 -10.89
C GLY A 302 14.25 -13.58 -11.73
N ARG A 303 15.18 -14.56 -11.76
CA ARG A 303 16.36 -14.51 -12.63
C ARG A 303 15.97 -14.63 -14.10
N ALA A 304 15.19 -15.66 -14.46
CA ALA A 304 14.76 -15.87 -15.83
C ALA A 304 13.89 -14.71 -16.37
N HIS A 305 13.03 -14.14 -15.52
CA HIS A 305 12.26 -12.94 -15.83
C HIS A 305 13.17 -11.74 -16.15
N ARG A 306 14.21 -11.50 -15.35
CA ARG A 306 15.17 -10.42 -15.59
C ARG A 306 15.96 -10.62 -16.88
N GLU A 307 16.45 -11.84 -17.13
CA GLU A 307 17.12 -12.21 -18.38
C GLU A 307 16.23 -11.97 -19.60
N TRP A 308 14.94 -12.29 -19.49
CA TRP A 308 13.97 -11.99 -20.54
C TRP A 308 13.78 -10.48 -20.73
N LEU A 309 13.57 -9.70 -19.68
CA LEU A 309 13.41 -8.24 -19.76
C LEU A 309 14.57 -7.57 -20.49
N HIS A 310 15.81 -7.99 -20.21
CA HIS A 310 17.01 -7.48 -20.91
C HIS A 310 17.12 -7.97 -22.36
N SER A 311 16.35 -8.99 -22.76
CA SER A 311 16.31 -9.49 -24.14
C SER A 311 15.21 -8.85 -24.98
N VAL A 312 14.27 -8.17 -24.34
CA VAL A 312 13.21 -7.41 -25.04
C VAL A 312 13.83 -6.15 -25.68
N ALA A 313 13.30 -5.74 -26.82
CA ALA A 313 13.67 -4.46 -27.42
C ALA A 313 13.48 -3.32 -26.39
N GLN A 314 14.19 -2.22 -26.58
CA GLN A 314 14.14 -1.08 -25.67
C GLN A 314 12.69 -0.64 -25.39
N LEU A 315 12.23 -0.83 -24.15
CA LEU A 315 10.92 -0.41 -23.69
C LEU A 315 10.82 1.13 -23.72
N ARG A 316 9.69 1.64 -24.22
CA ARG A 316 9.47 3.08 -24.39
C ARG A 316 8.14 3.50 -23.79
N ARG A 317 8.15 4.65 -23.11
CA ARG A 317 6.94 5.33 -22.63
C ARG A 317 6.17 5.96 -23.79
N ALA A 318 4.97 6.46 -23.54
CA ALA A 318 4.15 7.19 -24.51
C ALA A 318 4.87 8.43 -25.08
N ASP A 319 5.71 9.10 -24.30
CA ASP A 319 6.56 10.22 -24.72
C ASP A 319 7.84 9.78 -25.48
N ARG A 320 7.96 8.48 -25.80
CA ARG A 320 9.11 7.84 -26.44
C ARG A 320 10.39 7.79 -25.58
N SER A 321 10.38 8.27 -24.37
CA SER A 321 11.51 8.11 -23.44
C SER A 321 11.77 6.63 -23.14
N ALA A 322 13.03 6.27 -22.87
CA ALA A 322 13.41 4.92 -22.51
C ALA A 322 12.86 4.56 -21.12
N TYR A 323 12.37 3.33 -20.97
CA TYR A 323 11.95 2.79 -19.70
C TYR A 323 13.02 1.80 -19.19
N ASP A 324 13.43 1.95 -17.93
CA ASP A 324 14.44 1.08 -17.32
C ASP A 324 13.84 -0.29 -16.94
N PRO A 325 14.24 -1.38 -17.62
CA PRO A 325 13.75 -2.72 -17.34
C PRO A 325 14.08 -3.22 -15.92
N ASP A 326 15.15 -2.72 -15.30
CA ASP A 326 15.54 -3.12 -13.93
C ASP A 326 14.55 -2.68 -12.87
N THR A 327 13.70 -1.71 -13.17
CA THR A 327 12.60 -1.28 -12.30
C THR A 327 11.43 -2.27 -12.30
N ILE A 328 11.34 -3.16 -13.29
CA ILE A 328 10.25 -4.12 -13.45
C ILE A 328 10.52 -5.35 -12.60
N THR A 329 9.64 -5.59 -11.65
CA THR A 329 9.69 -6.77 -10.78
C THR A 329 8.48 -7.67 -11.01
N LEU A 330 8.53 -8.92 -10.55
CA LEU A 330 7.36 -9.81 -10.59
C LEU A 330 6.14 -9.24 -9.84
N TYR A 331 6.35 -8.38 -8.85
CA TYR A 331 5.28 -7.69 -8.13
C TYR A 331 4.68 -6.53 -8.92
N SER A 332 5.39 -5.99 -9.90
CA SER A 332 4.88 -4.92 -10.76
C SER A 332 3.60 -5.34 -11.48
N TYR A 333 3.51 -6.60 -11.92
CA TYR A 333 2.30 -7.15 -12.55
C TYR A 333 1.09 -7.13 -11.63
N ARG A 334 1.28 -7.50 -10.35
CA ARG A 334 0.21 -7.41 -9.34
C ARG A 334 -0.25 -5.97 -9.10
N HIS A 335 0.69 -5.02 -9.06
CA HIS A 335 0.35 -3.61 -8.94
C HIS A 335 -0.40 -3.11 -10.17
N SER A 336 0.02 -3.52 -11.38
CA SER A 336 -0.65 -3.17 -12.64
C SER A 336 -2.05 -3.78 -12.73
N TYR A 337 -2.24 -5.03 -12.32
CA TYR A 337 -3.55 -5.66 -12.24
C TYR A 337 -4.49 -4.86 -11.32
N ALA A 338 -4.06 -4.56 -10.10
CA ALA A 338 -4.86 -3.79 -9.16
C ALA A 338 -5.17 -2.37 -9.66
N GLN A 339 -4.19 -1.71 -10.29
CA GLN A 339 -4.38 -0.35 -10.83
C GLN A 339 -5.36 -0.36 -12.00
N ARG A 340 -5.25 -1.29 -12.95
CA ARG A 340 -6.19 -1.43 -14.08
C ARG A 340 -7.64 -1.61 -13.60
N HIS A 341 -7.86 -2.47 -12.60
CA HIS A 341 -9.19 -2.68 -12.02
C HIS A 341 -9.72 -1.45 -11.29
N ALA A 342 -8.85 -0.77 -10.54
CA ALA A 342 -9.22 0.49 -9.89
C ALA A 342 -9.55 1.59 -10.92
N ASP A 343 -8.79 1.68 -12.02
CA ASP A 343 -9.02 2.63 -13.10
C ASP A 343 -10.26 2.31 -13.93
N ALA A 344 -10.61 1.02 -14.03
CA ALA A 344 -11.86 0.54 -14.62
C ALA A 344 -13.10 0.78 -13.70
N GLY A 345 -12.90 1.33 -12.50
CA GLY A 345 -14.01 1.68 -11.60
C GLY A 345 -14.50 0.55 -10.71
N VAL A 346 -13.80 -0.59 -10.64
CA VAL A 346 -14.16 -1.68 -9.71
C VAL A 346 -14.24 -1.14 -8.29
N PRO A 347 -15.31 -1.42 -7.51
CA PRO A 347 -15.43 -0.96 -6.13
C PRO A 347 -14.27 -1.40 -5.23
N LEU A 348 -13.96 -0.58 -4.21
CA LEU A 348 -12.79 -0.79 -3.33
C LEU A 348 -12.82 -2.14 -2.60
N ASP A 349 -13.98 -2.52 -2.09
CA ASP A 349 -14.24 -3.77 -1.38
C ASP A 349 -14.11 -4.98 -2.32
N VAL A 350 -14.67 -4.90 -3.52
CA VAL A 350 -14.54 -5.93 -4.56
C VAL A 350 -13.08 -6.11 -4.96
N LEU A 351 -12.34 -5.02 -5.20
CA LEU A 351 -10.92 -5.12 -5.52
C LEU A 351 -10.11 -5.66 -4.33
N ALA A 352 -10.45 -5.31 -3.09
CA ALA A 352 -9.79 -5.87 -1.91
C ALA A 352 -9.98 -7.39 -1.84
N GLU A 353 -11.18 -7.88 -2.13
CA GLU A 353 -11.48 -9.30 -2.20
C GLU A 353 -10.73 -9.99 -3.34
N LEU A 354 -10.80 -9.47 -4.56
CA LEU A 354 -10.04 -9.95 -5.72
C LEU A 354 -8.54 -10.03 -5.43
N MET A 355 -7.97 -9.05 -4.75
CA MET A 355 -6.55 -8.99 -4.41
C MET A 355 -6.20 -9.84 -3.18
N GLY A 356 -7.16 -10.31 -2.40
CA GLY A 356 -6.94 -10.98 -1.12
C GLY A 356 -6.26 -10.06 -0.09
N HIS A 357 -6.69 -8.81 0.00
CA HIS A 357 -6.20 -7.86 0.99
C HIS A 357 -7.05 -7.95 2.26
N GLU A 358 -6.39 -8.12 3.41
CA GLU A 358 -7.08 -8.11 4.71
C GLU A 358 -7.45 -6.70 5.16
N LEU A 359 -6.63 -5.73 4.81
CA LEU A 359 -6.84 -4.32 5.15
C LEU A 359 -7.23 -3.54 3.90
N LEU A 360 -8.37 -2.86 3.94
CA LEU A 360 -8.83 -1.97 2.87
C LEU A 360 -7.80 -0.87 2.56
N SER A 361 -7.03 -0.41 3.55
CA SER A 361 -5.96 0.56 3.36
C SER A 361 -4.89 0.10 2.36
N SER A 362 -4.66 -1.21 2.23
CA SER A 362 -3.75 -1.77 1.22
C SER A 362 -4.28 -1.61 -0.21
N THR A 363 -5.61 -1.61 -0.37
CA THR A 363 -6.29 -1.43 -1.65
C THR A 363 -6.48 0.04 -1.97
N GLN A 364 -6.71 0.89 -0.96
CA GLN A 364 -6.87 2.34 -1.13
C GLN A 364 -5.69 2.98 -1.87
N ALA A 365 -4.48 2.41 -1.75
CA ALA A 365 -3.31 2.88 -2.46
C ALA A 365 -3.47 2.91 -4.01
N TYR A 366 -4.34 2.09 -4.58
CA TYR A 366 -4.63 2.06 -6.02
C TYR A 366 -5.75 3.04 -6.42
N TYR A 367 -6.49 3.56 -5.46
CA TYR A 367 -7.55 4.54 -5.67
C TYR A 367 -7.06 5.99 -5.51
N HIS A 368 -5.74 6.21 -5.54
CA HIS A 368 -5.23 7.56 -5.71
C HIS A 368 -5.75 8.09 -7.05
N VAL A 369 -6.31 9.30 -6.99
CA VAL A 369 -6.83 9.96 -8.18
C VAL A 369 -5.66 10.25 -9.11
N THR A 370 -5.49 9.42 -10.14
CA THR A 370 -4.52 9.69 -11.21
C THR A 370 -4.93 10.95 -11.96
N GLU A 371 -3.98 11.62 -12.59
CA GLU A 371 -4.26 12.80 -13.43
C GLU A 371 -5.32 12.51 -14.51
N LYS A 372 -5.26 11.33 -15.13
CA LYS A 372 -6.24 10.84 -16.11
C LYS A 372 -7.65 10.71 -15.51
N ARG A 373 -7.78 10.12 -14.31
CA ARG A 373 -9.07 9.99 -13.62
C ARG A 373 -9.61 11.35 -13.17
N ARG A 374 -8.73 12.24 -12.72
CA ARG A 374 -9.10 13.61 -12.33
C ARG A 374 -9.62 14.38 -13.53
N ARG A 375 -8.95 14.29 -14.70
CA ARG A 375 -9.44 14.87 -15.94
C ARG A 375 -10.79 14.32 -16.35
N ALA A 376 -10.92 13.01 -16.45
CA ALA A 376 -12.19 12.38 -16.82
C ALA A 376 -13.33 12.78 -15.88
N ALA A 377 -13.07 12.90 -14.56
CA ALA A 377 -14.06 13.35 -13.60
C ALA A 377 -14.42 14.83 -13.78
N VAL A 378 -13.42 15.68 -14.05
CA VAL A 378 -13.64 17.11 -14.33
C VAL A 378 -14.41 17.29 -15.65
N ASP A 379 -14.08 16.51 -16.68
CA ASP A 379 -14.74 16.58 -17.99
C ASP A 379 -16.23 16.18 -17.87
N ARG A 380 -16.54 15.10 -17.14
CA ARG A 380 -17.94 14.71 -16.86
C ARG A 380 -18.73 15.77 -16.09
N LEU A 381 -18.12 16.39 -15.08
CA LEU A 381 -18.77 17.46 -14.31
C LEU A 381 -18.86 18.77 -15.10
N ALA A 382 -17.98 18.96 -16.06
CA ALA A 382 -17.98 20.15 -16.91
C ALA A 382 -19.17 20.19 -17.87
N ASP A 383 -19.71 19.02 -18.22
CA ASP A 383 -20.92 18.91 -19.04
C ASP A 383 -22.20 19.25 -18.21
N HIS A 384 -22.12 19.29 -16.89
CA HIS A 384 -23.19 19.62 -15.95
C HIS A 384 -22.82 20.84 -15.09
N GLN A 385 -22.50 21.97 -15.74
CA GLN A 385 -22.25 23.25 -15.07
C GLN A 385 -23.52 24.08 -15.01
N PHE A 386 -23.70 24.78 -13.90
CA PHE A 386 -24.86 25.65 -13.66
C PHE A 386 -24.41 27.09 -13.45
N ASP A 387 -25.21 28.03 -14.00
CA ASP A 387 -25.08 29.46 -13.71
C ASP A 387 -25.65 29.79 -12.29
N ARG A 388 -25.59 31.06 -11.91
CA ARG A 388 -26.17 31.55 -10.63
C ARG A 388 -27.69 31.33 -10.50
N HIS A 389 -28.38 31.11 -11.60
CA HIS A 389 -29.82 30.85 -11.64
C HIS A 389 -30.14 29.36 -11.65
N GLY A 390 -29.13 28.49 -11.70
CA GLY A 390 -29.29 27.03 -11.79
C GLY A 390 -29.64 26.55 -13.21
N ASN A 391 -29.41 27.38 -14.26
CA ASN A 391 -29.56 26.92 -15.63
C ASN A 391 -28.29 26.20 -16.07
N GLU A 392 -28.46 25.07 -16.78
CA GLU A 392 -27.32 24.35 -17.36
C GLU A 392 -26.62 25.23 -18.42
N VAL A 393 -25.28 25.26 -18.33
CA VAL A 393 -24.44 26.01 -19.24
C VAL A 393 -23.68 25.06 -20.14
N TRP A 394 -24.16 24.91 -21.38
CA TRP A 394 -23.52 24.07 -22.37
C TRP A 394 -22.14 24.61 -22.77
N ARG A 395 -21.18 23.73 -22.93
CA ARG A 395 -19.84 24.09 -23.44
C ARG A 395 -19.86 24.18 -24.96
N GLU A 396 -19.68 25.37 -25.50
CA GLU A 396 -19.55 25.55 -26.96
C GLU A 396 -18.22 25.09 -27.56
N THR A 397 -17.22 24.66 -26.74
CA THR A 397 -15.87 24.33 -27.26
C THR A 397 -15.19 23.23 -26.45
N GLN A 398 -15.54 21.99 -26.72
CA GLN A 398 -14.89 20.80 -26.15
C GLN A 398 -13.46 20.57 -26.69
N ALA A 399 -13.11 21.17 -27.83
CA ALA A 399 -11.86 20.91 -28.56
C ALA A 399 -10.61 21.66 -28.07
N LEU A 400 -10.73 22.62 -27.12
CA LEU A 400 -9.63 23.51 -26.71
C LEU A 400 -9.05 23.20 -25.31
N LEU A 401 -9.49 22.14 -24.61
CA LEU A 401 -9.30 22.00 -23.17
C LEU A 401 -8.32 20.92 -22.69
N ASP A 402 -7.51 20.38 -23.57
CA ASP A 402 -6.58 19.30 -23.21
C ASP A 402 -5.34 19.74 -22.41
N HIS A 403 -5.16 21.03 -22.13
CA HIS A 403 -4.01 21.55 -21.37
C HIS A 403 -4.38 22.53 -20.26
N GLU A 404 -3.70 22.43 -19.11
CA GLU A 404 -3.84 23.31 -17.95
C GLU A 404 -3.62 24.79 -18.30
N HIS A 405 -2.75 25.09 -19.28
CA HIS A 405 -2.58 26.43 -19.86
C HIS A 405 -3.82 26.93 -20.60
N ALA A 406 -4.65 26.04 -21.15
CA ALA A 406 -5.89 26.44 -21.80
C ALA A 406 -6.97 26.87 -20.80
N ARG A 407 -6.97 26.35 -19.55
CA ARG A 407 -7.88 26.81 -18.49
C ARG A 407 -7.56 28.22 -18.05
N HIS A 408 -6.28 28.56 -17.89
CA HIS A 408 -5.85 29.92 -17.63
C HIS A 408 -6.15 30.86 -18.81
N ALA A 409 -6.01 30.36 -20.04
CA ALA A 409 -6.37 31.09 -21.26
C ALA A 409 -7.89 31.32 -21.40
N LEU A 410 -8.74 30.44 -20.81
CA LEU A 410 -10.21 30.59 -20.80
C LEU A 410 -10.73 31.47 -19.68
N GLY A 411 -9.84 32.01 -18.85
CA GLY A 411 -10.20 33.01 -17.88
C GLY A 411 -11.14 32.50 -16.77
N GLN A 412 -10.78 31.42 -16.06
CA GLN A 412 -11.51 30.94 -14.89
C GLN A 412 -10.60 30.81 -13.68
N VAL A 413 -11.08 31.25 -12.51
CA VAL A 413 -10.41 31.06 -11.22
C VAL A 413 -11.35 30.38 -10.25
N SER A 414 -10.80 29.55 -9.36
CA SER A 414 -11.56 28.88 -8.30
C SER A 414 -12.03 29.90 -7.29
N VAL A 415 -13.31 29.81 -6.90
CA VAL A 415 -13.94 30.64 -5.86
C VAL A 415 -14.75 29.73 -4.93
N PRO A 416 -15.19 30.21 -3.76
CA PRO A 416 -16.09 29.45 -2.91
C PRO A 416 -17.33 28.97 -3.71
N TYR A 417 -17.62 27.68 -3.61
CA TYR A 417 -18.77 26.99 -4.23
C TYR A 417 -18.75 26.88 -5.76
N GLY A 418 -17.60 27.16 -6.44
CA GLY A 418 -17.56 27.07 -7.89
C GLY A 418 -16.35 27.73 -8.55
N THR A 419 -16.57 28.30 -9.74
CA THR A 419 -15.56 29.03 -10.54
C THR A 419 -16.06 30.42 -10.89
N CYS A 420 -15.14 31.36 -11.06
CA CYS A 420 -15.40 32.73 -11.48
C CYS A 420 -14.78 33.00 -12.85
N ARG A 421 -15.51 33.70 -13.72
CA ARG A 421 -15.08 34.14 -15.05
C ARG A 421 -14.97 35.68 -15.17
N GLU A 422 -14.96 36.39 -14.06
CA GLU A 422 -14.78 37.84 -14.05
C GLU A 422 -13.37 38.19 -14.48
N PRO A 423 -13.17 39.02 -15.56
CA PRO A 423 -11.86 39.21 -16.18
C PRO A 423 -10.79 39.79 -15.26
N SER A 424 -11.15 40.78 -14.42
CA SER A 424 -10.17 41.40 -13.53
C SER A 424 -9.76 40.48 -12.36
N ASN A 425 -10.68 39.68 -11.85
CA ASN A 425 -10.40 38.68 -10.83
C ASN A 425 -9.59 37.51 -11.41
N VAL A 426 -9.84 37.14 -12.66
CA VAL A 426 -9.07 36.11 -13.38
C VAL A 426 -7.64 36.57 -13.60
N GLN A 427 -7.43 37.81 -14.07
CA GLN A 427 -6.09 38.39 -14.27
C GLN A 427 -5.30 38.46 -12.95
N ALA A 428 -5.97 38.71 -11.84
CA ALA A 428 -5.39 38.74 -10.51
C ALA A 428 -5.28 37.35 -9.83
N GLY A 429 -5.52 36.26 -10.55
CA GLY A 429 -5.43 34.89 -10.01
C GLY A 429 -6.43 34.57 -8.89
N GLY A 430 -7.57 35.27 -8.86
CA GLY A 430 -8.60 35.09 -7.84
C GLY A 430 -8.49 36.03 -6.62
N SER A 431 -7.51 36.92 -6.59
CA SER A 431 -7.24 37.79 -5.42
C SER A 431 -7.91 39.18 -5.47
N ALA A 432 -8.52 39.57 -6.61
CA ALA A 432 -9.10 40.89 -6.83
C ALA A 432 -10.56 40.84 -7.30
N CYS A 433 -11.44 40.25 -6.47
CA CYS A 433 -12.87 40.18 -6.80
C CYS A 433 -13.55 41.54 -6.57
N PRO A 434 -14.09 42.21 -7.61
CA PRO A 434 -14.81 43.50 -7.44
C PRO A 434 -16.13 43.34 -6.70
N PHE A 435 -16.69 42.12 -6.63
CA PHE A 435 -17.96 41.80 -5.96
C PHE A 435 -17.78 41.25 -4.53
N ARG A 436 -16.57 41.37 -3.95
CA ARG A 436 -16.25 40.91 -2.60
C ARG A 436 -16.66 39.47 -2.30
N PHE A 437 -16.45 38.59 -3.27
CA PHE A 437 -16.74 37.15 -3.20
C PHE A 437 -18.19 36.77 -2.91
N ARG A 438 -19.16 37.62 -3.21
CA ARG A 438 -20.58 37.28 -3.20
C ARG A 438 -20.96 36.46 -4.44
N CYS A 439 -20.35 35.27 -4.55
CA CYS A 439 -20.32 34.48 -5.77
C CYS A 439 -21.71 34.06 -6.26
N VAL A 440 -22.58 33.60 -5.38
CA VAL A 440 -23.93 33.10 -5.75
C VAL A 440 -24.83 34.22 -6.31
N GLY A 441 -24.50 35.49 -6.04
CA GLY A 441 -25.18 36.66 -6.62
C GLY A 441 -24.55 37.22 -7.91
N CYS A 442 -23.46 36.63 -8.40
CA CYS A 442 -22.64 37.17 -9.46
C CYS A 442 -22.89 36.50 -10.81
N ASP A 443 -23.00 37.29 -11.90
CA ASP A 443 -23.19 36.78 -13.28
C ASP A 443 -22.02 35.95 -13.79
N HIS A 444 -20.83 36.16 -13.26
CA HIS A 444 -19.62 35.47 -13.62
C HIS A 444 -19.43 34.13 -12.87
N PHE A 445 -20.33 33.80 -11.98
CA PHE A 445 -20.27 32.59 -11.17
C PHE A 445 -20.78 31.37 -11.96
N ARG A 446 -20.06 30.25 -11.81
CA ARG A 446 -20.48 28.92 -12.30
C ARG A 446 -20.23 27.90 -11.21
N THR A 447 -21.10 26.92 -11.11
CA THR A 447 -20.98 25.81 -10.16
C THR A 447 -21.27 24.49 -10.85
N ASP A 448 -20.95 23.39 -10.17
CA ASP A 448 -21.29 22.03 -10.59
C ASP A 448 -21.75 21.19 -9.38
N ALA A 449 -22.25 20.00 -9.65
CA ALA A 449 -22.80 19.11 -8.64
C ALA A 449 -21.78 18.72 -7.53
N SER A 450 -20.48 18.85 -7.76
CA SER A 450 -19.48 18.56 -6.72
C SER A 450 -19.44 19.58 -5.58
N HIS A 451 -20.03 20.76 -5.78
CA HIS A 451 -20.17 21.81 -4.76
C HIS A 451 -21.50 21.77 -3.99
N LEU A 452 -22.39 20.84 -4.34
CA LEU A 452 -23.72 20.75 -3.72
C LEU A 452 -23.70 20.64 -2.19
N PRO A 453 -22.83 19.81 -1.54
CA PRO A 453 -22.73 19.77 -0.09
C PRO A 453 -22.27 21.08 0.54
N GLU A 454 -21.33 21.79 -0.10
CA GLU A 454 -20.83 23.08 0.36
C GLU A 454 -21.91 24.17 0.22
N LEU A 455 -22.69 24.15 -0.85
CA LEU A 455 -23.84 25.04 -1.03
C LEU A 455 -24.93 24.80 0.03
N LYS A 456 -25.20 23.52 0.36
CA LYS A 456 -26.14 23.15 1.43
C LYS A 456 -25.65 23.63 2.80
N ALA A 457 -24.35 23.47 3.08
CA ALA A 457 -23.74 23.96 4.32
C ALA A 457 -23.85 25.49 4.41
N TYR A 458 -23.54 26.20 3.32
CA TYR A 458 -23.67 27.65 3.23
C TYR A 458 -25.11 28.13 3.49
N LEU A 459 -26.11 27.44 2.92
CA LEU A 459 -27.51 27.73 3.19
C LEU A 459 -27.87 27.57 4.69
N GLN A 460 -27.38 26.50 5.31
CA GLN A 460 -27.56 26.26 6.74
C GLN A 460 -26.94 27.36 7.61
N ASP A 461 -25.75 27.82 7.24
CA ASP A 461 -25.08 28.92 7.94
C ASP A 461 -25.85 30.23 7.81
N LEU A 462 -26.32 30.58 6.60
CA LEU A 462 -27.16 31.77 6.38
C LEU A 462 -28.46 31.73 7.23
N LEU A 463 -29.13 30.58 7.31
CA LEU A 463 -30.31 30.41 8.13
C LEU A 463 -30.02 30.52 9.62
N ARG A 464 -28.90 29.90 10.07
CA ARG A 464 -28.47 29.96 11.47
C ARG A 464 -28.06 31.37 11.89
N ASP A 465 -27.32 32.09 11.04
CA ASP A 465 -26.89 33.45 11.31
C ASP A 465 -28.10 34.40 11.36
N ARG A 466 -29.08 34.17 10.49
CA ARG A 466 -30.34 34.90 10.56
C ARG A 466 -31.09 34.67 11.88
N GLU A 467 -31.23 33.42 12.33
CA GLU A 467 -31.88 33.10 13.61
C GLU A 467 -31.12 33.72 14.79
N ARG A 468 -29.79 33.66 14.79
CA ARG A 468 -28.95 34.28 15.82
C ARG A 468 -29.12 35.79 15.87
N THR A 469 -29.09 36.47 14.71
CA THR A 469 -29.27 37.92 14.63
C THR A 469 -30.64 38.36 15.12
N LEU A 470 -31.70 37.60 14.75
CA LEU A 470 -33.07 37.87 15.23
C LEU A 470 -33.24 37.66 16.74
N ALA A 471 -32.54 36.66 17.30
CA ALA A 471 -32.57 36.35 18.73
C ALA A 471 -31.74 37.33 19.62
N THR A 472 -30.90 38.15 19.02
CA THR A 472 -30.05 39.11 19.78
C THR A 472 -30.88 40.31 20.21
N THR A 473 -31.04 40.49 21.51
CA THR A 473 -31.85 41.56 22.10
C THR A 473 -31.16 42.92 22.20
N ASP A 474 -29.81 42.93 22.23
CA ASP A 474 -28.98 44.12 22.52
C ASP A 474 -28.51 44.91 21.27
N LEU A 475 -29.01 44.58 20.08
CA LEU A 475 -28.71 45.31 18.85
C LEU A 475 -29.83 46.28 18.49
N ASP A 476 -29.44 47.47 18.07
CA ASP A 476 -30.38 48.43 17.48
C ASP A 476 -31.02 47.86 16.19
N ASP A 477 -32.26 48.24 15.89
CA ASP A 477 -33.01 47.71 14.75
C ASP A 477 -32.28 47.90 13.40
N TRP A 478 -31.62 49.05 13.19
CA TRP A 478 -30.84 49.31 12.00
C TRP A 478 -29.60 48.40 11.89
N ALA A 479 -28.97 48.07 13.05
CA ALA A 479 -27.82 47.15 13.08
C ALA A 479 -28.25 45.69 12.81
N LYS A 480 -29.42 45.29 13.32
CA LYS A 480 -30.03 44.00 12.99
C LYS A 480 -30.33 43.89 11.49
N GLU A 481 -30.97 44.93 10.92
CA GLU A 481 -31.33 44.93 9.49
C GLU A 481 -30.05 44.89 8.60
N ALA A 482 -28.98 45.57 9.00
CA ALA A 482 -27.70 45.56 8.29
C ALA A 482 -26.95 44.19 8.42
N ALA A 483 -27.11 43.49 9.55
CA ALA A 483 -26.44 42.23 9.84
C ALA A 483 -27.22 40.99 9.33
N LEU A 484 -28.52 41.12 9.10
CA LEU A 484 -29.33 40.02 8.61
C LEU A 484 -28.95 39.58 7.20
N PRO A 485 -28.69 38.24 6.98
CA PRO A 485 -28.57 37.71 5.64
C PRO A 485 -29.76 38.07 4.79
N SER A 486 -29.54 38.55 3.58
CA SER A 486 -30.58 38.96 2.65
C SER A 486 -31.54 37.82 2.35
N HIS A 487 -32.86 38.09 2.41
CA HIS A 487 -33.90 37.15 1.98
C HIS A 487 -33.67 36.69 0.53
N GLU A 488 -33.18 37.57 -0.30
CA GLU A 488 -32.88 37.32 -1.70
C GLU A 488 -31.70 36.37 -1.87
N GLU A 489 -30.67 36.49 -1.04
CA GLU A 489 -29.52 35.58 -1.05
C GLU A 489 -29.92 34.16 -0.62
N ILE A 490 -30.69 34.03 0.46
CA ILE A 490 -31.22 32.76 0.92
C ILE A 490 -32.08 32.11 -0.17
N ARG A 491 -32.93 32.89 -0.82
CA ARG A 491 -33.80 32.40 -1.91
C ARG A 491 -32.98 31.90 -3.07
N ARG A 492 -32.00 32.65 -3.52
CA ARG A 492 -31.09 32.28 -4.64
C ARG A 492 -30.32 31.01 -4.36
N VAL A 493 -29.75 30.87 -3.16
CA VAL A 493 -29.00 29.64 -2.79
C VAL A 493 -29.94 28.43 -2.76
N LYS A 494 -31.16 28.58 -2.22
CA LYS A 494 -32.19 27.50 -2.23
C LYS A 494 -32.55 27.09 -3.67
N GLU A 495 -32.80 28.06 -4.52
CA GLU A 495 -33.23 27.83 -5.90
C GLU A 495 -32.08 27.16 -6.72
N LEU A 496 -30.84 27.61 -6.52
CA LEU A 496 -29.67 26.99 -7.15
C LEU A 496 -29.50 25.51 -6.71
N ILE A 497 -29.58 25.24 -5.40
CA ILE A 497 -29.51 23.87 -4.87
C ILE A 497 -30.61 22.99 -5.48
N HIS A 498 -31.83 23.48 -5.48
CA HIS A 498 -33.00 22.73 -6.00
C HIS A 498 -32.83 22.37 -7.48
N ARG A 499 -32.36 23.30 -8.32
CA ARG A 499 -32.17 23.05 -9.74
C ARG A 499 -31.02 22.08 -10.02
N VAL A 500 -29.95 22.16 -9.25
CA VAL A 500 -28.83 21.19 -9.34
C VAL A 500 -29.31 19.78 -8.94
N GLU A 501 -30.11 19.67 -7.88
CA GLU A 501 -30.71 18.39 -7.47
C GLU A 501 -31.68 17.84 -8.52
N GLU A 502 -32.57 18.69 -9.04
CA GLU A 502 -33.53 18.30 -10.08
C GLU A 502 -32.85 17.80 -11.35
N SER A 503 -31.76 18.45 -11.78
CA SER A 503 -30.96 17.99 -12.93
C SER A 503 -30.32 16.62 -12.65
N LEU A 504 -29.81 16.38 -11.43
CA LEU A 504 -29.26 15.07 -11.06
C LEU A 504 -30.33 13.97 -11.03
N ASP A 505 -31.56 14.30 -10.59
CA ASP A 505 -32.68 13.36 -10.50
C ASP A 505 -33.23 12.96 -11.88
N GLN A 506 -33.03 13.79 -12.90
CA GLN A 506 -33.43 13.52 -14.29
C GLN A 506 -32.53 12.56 -15.02
N LEU A 507 -31.35 12.24 -14.48
CA LEU A 507 -30.39 11.34 -15.07
C LEU A 507 -30.77 9.88 -14.89
N THR A 508 -30.33 9.04 -15.82
CA THR A 508 -30.46 7.58 -15.69
C THR A 508 -29.64 7.05 -14.50
N PRO A 509 -29.99 5.88 -13.93
CA PRO A 509 -29.22 5.28 -12.82
C PRO A 509 -27.72 5.08 -13.13
N ALA A 510 -27.37 4.80 -14.38
CA ALA A 510 -25.99 4.66 -14.81
C ALA A 510 -25.25 6.01 -14.79
N GLU A 511 -25.86 7.07 -15.33
CA GLU A 511 -25.31 8.43 -15.31
C GLU A 511 -25.19 8.98 -13.90
N GLN A 512 -26.19 8.74 -13.02
CA GLN A 512 -26.14 9.11 -11.60
C GLN A 512 -24.96 8.45 -10.89
N SER A 513 -24.70 7.17 -11.16
CA SER A 513 -23.56 6.43 -10.61
C SER A 513 -22.22 7.05 -11.08
N ASP A 514 -22.11 7.34 -12.36
CA ASP A 514 -20.92 7.93 -12.97
C ASP A 514 -20.65 9.34 -12.44
N ILE A 515 -21.66 10.18 -12.31
CA ILE A 515 -21.51 11.53 -11.76
C ILE A 515 -21.19 11.49 -10.27
N THR A 516 -21.79 10.58 -9.50
CA THR A 516 -21.46 10.39 -8.08
C THR A 516 -19.98 9.98 -7.89
N ALA A 517 -19.49 9.09 -8.76
CA ALA A 517 -18.08 8.72 -8.76
C ALA A 517 -17.17 9.90 -9.13
N ALA A 518 -17.56 10.72 -10.12
CA ALA A 518 -16.85 11.93 -10.54
C ALA A 518 -16.83 12.98 -9.42
N ILE A 519 -17.94 13.26 -8.75
CA ILE A 519 -18.06 14.14 -7.57
C ILE A 519 -17.08 13.68 -6.50
N SER A 520 -17.07 12.39 -6.17
CA SER A 520 -16.22 11.81 -5.14
C SER A 520 -14.73 11.95 -5.50
N ALA A 521 -14.37 11.82 -6.77
CA ALA A 521 -12.99 11.97 -7.25
C ALA A 521 -12.53 13.44 -7.16
N VAL A 522 -13.35 14.39 -7.63
CA VAL A 522 -13.04 15.83 -7.60
C VAL A 522 -12.96 16.35 -6.16
N ARG A 523 -13.87 15.95 -5.28
CA ARG A 523 -13.83 16.36 -3.87
C ARG A 523 -12.62 15.83 -3.13
N ARG A 524 -12.16 14.61 -3.40
CA ARG A 524 -10.91 14.08 -2.85
C ARG A 524 -9.70 14.89 -3.28
N SER A 525 -9.65 15.37 -4.52
CA SER A 525 -8.55 16.19 -5.02
C SER A 525 -8.53 17.61 -4.44
N ARG A 526 -9.68 18.13 -3.96
CA ARG A 526 -9.81 19.47 -3.33
C ARG A 526 -9.51 19.47 -1.83
N ARG A 527 -9.45 18.30 -1.16
CA ARG A 527 -9.08 18.25 0.26
C ARG A 527 -7.66 18.77 0.43
N PRO A 528 -7.42 19.75 1.31
CA PRO A 528 -6.07 20.19 1.64
C PRO A 528 -5.30 18.98 2.16
N THR A 529 -4.10 18.78 1.66
CA THR A 529 -3.16 17.82 2.25
C THR A 529 -2.80 18.38 3.60
N ASP A 530 -3.17 17.70 4.68
CA ASP A 530 -2.76 18.07 6.03
C ASP A 530 -1.23 17.93 6.10
N LEU A 531 -0.55 19.06 6.02
CA LEU A 531 0.92 19.14 6.07
C LEU A 531 1.45 18.95 7.49
N GLY A 532 0.58 18.56 8.44
CA GLY A 532 0.97 18.31 9.82
C GLY A 532 1.61 19.53 10.48
N MET A 533 0.93 20.67 10.45
CA MET A 533 1.34 21.82 11.24
C MET A 533 1.46 21.38 12.71
N PRO A 534 2.57 21.69 13.39
CA PRO A 534 2.69 21.37 14.81
C PRO A 534 1.53 22.05 15.54
N ILE A 535 0.78 21.29 16.32
CA ILE A 535 -0.18 21.85 17.27
C ILE A 535 0.66 22.68 18.25
N ILE A 536 0.64 23.98 18.10
CA ILE A 536 1.18 24.90 19.10
C ILE A 536 0.24 24.72 20.28
N GLY A 537 0.68 23.95 21.29
CA GLY A 537 -0.05 23.77 22.52
C GLY A 537 -0.37 25.15 23.10
N ARG A 538 -1.64 25.41 23.41
CA ARG A 538 -2.00 26.58 24.21
C ARG A 538 -1.11 26.57 25.46
N PRO A 539 -0.48 27.67 25.81
CA PRO A 539 0.23 27.76 27.08
C PRO A 539 -0.77 27.43 28.19
N ILE A 540 -0.42 26.41 28.99
CA ILE A 540 -1.15 26.09 30.22
C ILE A 540 -0.99 27.35 31.09
N ASN A 541 -2.08 28.09 31.28
CA ASN A 541 -2.12 29.20 32.21
C ASN A 541 -1.90 28.62 33.60
N PRO A 542 -0.81 28.92 34.30
CA PRO A 542 -0.67 28.52 35.71
C PRO A 542 -1.77 29.22 36.49
N GLY A 543 -2.67 28.45 37.07
CA GLY A 543 -3.69 28.95 37.97
C GLY A 543 -3.07 29.77 39.10
N PRO A 544 -3.83 30.70 39.72
CA PRO A 544 -3.30 31.58 40.74
C PRO A 544 -2.76 30.75 41.92
N SER A 545 -1.50 31.02 42.27
CA SER A 545 -0.87 30.55 43.50
C SER A 545 -1.70 31.03 44.70
N MET A 546 -2.25 30.07 45.44
CA MET A 546 -2.74 30.33 46.80
C MET A 546 -1.49 30.53 47.69
N GLU A 547 -1.11 31.77 47.93
CA GLU A 547 -0.32 32.15 49.09
C GLU A 547 -1.24 32.87 50.09
N ASP A 548 -1.12 32.39 51.34
CA ASP A 548 -1.44 33.00 52.62
C ASP A 548 -2.91 33.13 53.08
N SER A 549 -3.31 32.20 53.93
CA SER A 549 -3.62 32.54 55.37
C SER A 549 -3.61 31.28 56.23
#